data_d7a4f842740578c1dd2e9a9c90592310
#
_entry.id   d7a4f842740578c1dd2e9a9c90592310
#
_cell.length_a   1.000
_cell.length_b   1.000
_cell.length_c   1.000
_cell.angle_alpha   90.00
_cell.angle_beta   90.00
_cell.angle_gamma   90.00
#
_symmetry.space_group_name_H-M   'P 1'
#
loop_
_entity.id
_entity.type
_entity.pdbx_description
1 polymer ?
#
loop_
_entity_poly.entity_id
_entity_poly.type
_entity_poly.pdbx_seq_one_letter_code
_entity_poly.pdbx_strand_id
1 'polypeptide(L)'
;MKIVFIFMIISLLISICGYQNVIVKKYKIKSPKIHHPIRIGVISDLHGTRYGLHQETLIKMILKQDVDVIVMVGDLVDEYSGFDEIVDLLKGIKDIPCYYVLGNHEISSGKKETMIEFMNQYHVCLLGQKTNMIEIYDTKLLLGGMDDCFQYGEGKDYREYLEYFEEDVQQLSKQVNPDIYSILLSHRPSLTDIYEKTSFDLIISGHAHGGQWRIPYILNGLYAPDEGLFPRFAGGMYQLSHNQLLVGRGLVKNIIPRFFNPPEFVVIDMKNNES
;
A
#
# COMPACT_ATOMS: atom_id res chain seq x y z
N MET A 1 40.54 17.02 16.23
CA MET A 1 40.53 16.33 14.94
C MET A 1 39.64 15.09 14.90
N LYS A 2 39.81 14.06 15.74
CA LYS A 2 38.98 12.81 15.70
C LYS A 2 37.46 13.08 15.85
N ILE A 3 37.06 13.96 16.77
CA ILE A 3 35.63 14.30 16.98
C ILE A 3 35.03 14.97 15.74
N VAL A 4 35.71 15.92 15.13
CA VAL A 4 35.25 16.62 13.91
C VAL A 4 35.10 15.60 12.77
N PHE A 5 36.04 14.68 12.61
CA PHE A 5 35.98 13.64 11.60
C PHE A 5 34.80 12.68 11.81
N ILE A 6 34.52 12.31 13.07
CA ILE A 6 33.35 11.50 13.42
C ILE A 6 32.07 12.24 13.08
N PHE A 7 31.93 13.52 13.42
CA PHE A 7 30.78 14.35 13.05
C PHE A 7 30.58 14.46 11.56
N MET A 8 31.67 14.63 10.78
CA MET A 8 31.60 14.66 9.32
C MET A 8 31.12 13.33 8.74
N ILE A 9 31.60 12.19 9.26
CA ILE A 9 31.13 10.86 8.83
C ILE A 9 29.66 10.68 9.16
N ILE A 10 29.23 11.03 10.37
CA ILE A 10 27.82 10.93 10.78
C ILE A 10 26.95 11.83 9.92
N SER A 11 27.36 13.08 9.66
CA SER A 11 26.61 14.00 8.79
C SER A 11 26.51 13.48 7.35
N LEU A 12 27.59 12.90 6.82
CA LEU A 12 27.60 12.28 5.49
C LEU A 12 26.68 11.05 5.45
N LEU A 13 26.73 10.20 6.46
CA LEU A 13 25.83 9.05 6.58
C LEU A 13 24.36 9.48 6.68
N ILE A 14 24.07 10.49 7.49
CA ILE A 14 22.72 11.06 7.59
C ILE A 14 22.27 11.58 6.21
N SER A 15 23.12 12.27 5.47
CA SER A 15 22.79 12.80 4.14
C SER A 15 22.54 11.70 3.12
N ILE A 16 23.35 10.64 3.14
CA ILE A 16 23.23 9.53 2.18
C ILE A 16 22.05 8.63 2.53
N CYS A 17 21.87 8.32 3.81
CA CYS A 17 20.85 7.37 4.27
C CYS A 17 19.47 8.01 4.42
N GLY A 18 19.40 9.33 4.63
CA GLY A 18 18.17 10.10 4.72
C GLY A 18 17.59 10.55 3.36
N TYR A 19 18.10 9.99 2.26
CA TYR A 19 17.62 10.31 0.91
C TYR A 19 16.18 9.83 0.72
N GLN A 20 15.26 10.79 0.47
CA GLN A 20 13.83 10.54 0.38
C GLN A 20 13.29 10.65 -1.07
N ASN A 21 14.10 10.34 -2.07
CA ASN A 21 13.56 10.24 -3.42
C ASN A 21 12.81 8.92 -3.57
N VAL A 22 11.68 9.01 -4.27
CA VAL A 22 10.88 7.84 -4.57
C VAL A 22 11.63 6.86 -5.46
N ILE A 23 11.52 5.59 -5.15
CA ILE A 23 12.09 4.50 -5.97
C ILE A 23 10.99 3.58 -6.48
N VAL A 24 11.28 2.79 -7.51
CA VAL A 24 10.43 1.68 -7.94
C VAL A 24 10.93 0.39 -7.29
N LYS A 25 10.06 -0.27 -6.54
CA LYS A 25 10.32 -1.58 -5.95
C LYS A 25 9.54 -2.65 -6.70
N LYS A 26 10.22 -3.67 -7.23
CA LYS A 26 9.58 -4.75 -8.00
C LYS A 26 9.52 -6.04 -7.22
N TYR A 27 8.36 -6.69 -7.27
CA TYR A 27 8.14 -8.05 -6.76
C TYR A 27 7.67 -8.94 -7.91
N LYS A 28 7.95 -10.23 -7.82
CA LYS A 28 7.54 -11.23 -8.80
C LYS A 28 6.67 -12.26 -8.13
N ILE A 29 5.50 -12.50 -8.72
CA ILE A 29 4.59 -13.55 -8.28
C ILE A 29 4.43 -14.54 -9.43
N LYS A 30 4.56 -15.81 -9.09
CA LYS A 30 4.29 -16.91 -10.01
C LYS A 30 3.08 -17.69 -9.53
N SER A 31 2.13 -17.94 -10.43
CA SER A 31 0.96 -18.75 -10.12
C SER A 31 0.40 -19.42 -11.38
N PRO A 32 -0.04 -20.66 -11.31
CA PRO A 32 -0.73 -21.32 -12.43
C PRO A 32 -2.07 -20.68 -12.78
N LYS A 33 -2.64 -19.86 -11.87
CA LYS A 33 -3.88 -19.10 -12.08
C LYS A 33 -3.68 -17.86 -12.99
N ILE A 34 -2.44 -17.52 -13.34
CA ILE A 34 -2.10 -16.38 -14.21
C ILE A 34 -1.82 -16.90 -15.61
N HIS A 35 -2.72 -16.64 -16.56
CA HIS A 35 -2.60 -17.13 -17.93
C HIS A 35 -1.75 -16.20 -18.81
N HIS A 36 -1.91 -14.89 -18.63
CA HIS A 36 -1.10 -13.86 -19.28
C HIS A 36 -0.31 -13.05 -18.26
N PRO A 37 0.94 -12.63 -18.52
CA PRO A 37 1.68 -11.74 -17.62
C PRO A 37 0.91 -10.45 -17.37
N ILE A 38 0.81 -10.06 -16.10
CA ILE A 38 0.12 -8.86 -15.64
C ILE A 38 1.05 -8.07 -14.74
N ARG A 39 1.00 -6.75 -14.84
CA ARG A 39 1.75 -5.83 -13.99
C ARG A 39 0.82 -4.94 -13.18
N ILE A 40 0.89 -5.05 -11.85
CA ILE A 40 0.08 -4.27 -10.92
C ILE A 40 0.96 -3.19 -10.29
N GLY A 41 0.53 -1.92 -10.37
CA GLY A 41 1.11 -0.82 -9.60
C GLY A 41 0.42 -0.70 -8.24
N VAL A 42 1.19 -0.47 -7.17
CA VAL A 42 0.66 -0.27 -5.82
C VAL A 42 1.07 1.10 -5.30
N ILE A 43 0.10 1.87 -4.85
CA ILE A 43 0.25 3.18 -4.22
C ILE A 43 -0.34 3.08 -2.81
N SER A 44 0.40 3.54 -1.80
CA SER A 44 -0.10 3.69 -0.43
C SER A 44 0.57 4.88 0.26
N ASP A 45 -0.03 5.38 1.30
CA ASP A 45 0.56 6.33 2.25
C ASP A 45 1.21 7.53 1.53
N LEU A 46 0.47 8.21 0.67
CA LEU A 46 0.94 9.42 -0.02
C LEU A 46 0.92 10.63 0.91
N HIS A 47 -0.08 10.74 1.81
CA HIS A 47 -0.26 11.82 2.79
C HIS A 47 -0.05 13.21 2.18
N GLY A 48 -0.61 13.45 0.98
CA GLY A 48 -0.43 14.71 0.27
C GLY A 48 1.02 15.05 -0.10
N THR A 49 1.93 14.08 -0.09
CA THR A 49 3.33 14.32 -0.44
C THR A 49 3.47 14.72 -1.90
N ARG A 50 4.20 15.81 -2.14
CA ARG A 50 4.45 16.35 -3.48
C ARG A 50 5.74 15.78 -4.09
N TYR A 51 5.61 15.26 -5.34
CA TYR A 51 6.72 14.76 -6.16
C TYR A 51 6.85 15.55 -7.46
N GLY A 52 7.46 16.72 -7.37
CA GLY A 52 7.56 17.68 -8.46
C GLY A 52 6.30 18.53 -8.61
N LEU A 53 6.30 19.44 -9.58
CA LEU A 53 5.14 20.27 -9.88
C LEU A 53 4.03 19.38 -10.46
N HIS A 54 2.78 19.50 -9.94
CA HIS A 54 1.65 18.68 -10.37
C HIS A 54 1.96 17.17 -10.38
N GLN A 55 2.69 16.66 -9.37
CA GLN A 55 3.08 15.25 -9.23
C GLN A 55 3.88 14.66 -10.41
N GLU A 56 4.46 15.51 -11.27
CA GLU A 56 5.07 15.09 -12.54
C GLU A 56 6.15 14.02 -12.38
N THR A 57 6.92 14.06 -11.29
CA THR A 57 8.00 13.09 -11.05
C THR A 57 7.43 11.71 -10.76
N LEU A 58 6.38 11.63 -9.92
CA LEU A 58 5.71 10.37 -9.59
C LEU A 58 4.94 9.83 -10.81
N ILE A 59 4.18 10.68 -11.50
CA ILE A 59 3.42 10.31 -12.69
C ILE A 59 4.35 9.74 -13.78
N LYS A 60 5.44 10.43 -14.11
CA LYS A 60 6.42 9.94 -15.09
C LYS A 60 7.03 8.59 -14.68
N MET A 61 7.28 8.42 -13.38
CA MET A 61 7.79 7.15 -12.85
C MET A 61 6.77 6.01 -13.03
N ILE A 62 5.50 6.25 -12.67
CA ILE A 62 4.41 5.27 -12.80
C ILE A 62 4.22 4.88 -14.26
N LEU A 63 4.04 5.86 -15.15
CA LEU A 63 3.80 5.61 -16.58
C LEU A 63 4.95 4.83 -17.24
N LYS A 64 6.20 5.05 -16.80
CA LYS A 64 7.37 4.29 -17.29
C LYS A 64 7.33 2.81 -16.92
N GLN A 65 6.53 2.41 -15.93
CA GLN A 65 6.46 1.01 -15.52
C GLN A 65 5.49 0.19 -16.37
N ASP A 66 4.65 0.83 -17.18
CA ASP A 66 3.69 0.16 -18.07
C ASP A 66 2.84 -0.86 -17.29
N VAL A 67 2.19 -0.37 -16.25
CA VAL A 67 1.31 -1.18 -15.39
C VAL A 67 -0.08 -1.29 -16.00
N ASP A 68 -0.67 -2.48 -15.92
CA ASP A 68 -2.00 -2.76 -16.47
C ASP A 68 -3.12 -2.24 -15.57
N VAL A 69 -2.86 -2.17 -14.26
CA VAL A 69 -3.81 -1.72 -13.24
C VAL A 69 -3.07 -1.13 -12.05
N ILE A 70 -3.69 -0.17 -11.38
CA ILE A 70 -3.18 0.42 -10.13
C ILE A 70 -4.14 0.08 -9.00
N VAL A 71 -3.59 -0.37 -7.87
CA VAL A 71 -4.29 -0.51 -6.60
C VAL A 71 -3.77 0.51 -5.60
N MET A 72 -4.67 1.23 -4.95
CA MET A 72 -4.36 2.26 -3.96
C MET A 72 -4.85 1.80 -2.59
N VAL A 73 -3.94 1.75 -1.60
CA VAL A 73 -4.19 1.05 -0.33
C VAL A 73 -4.10 2.02 0.84
N GLY A 74 -4.97 3.04 0.80
CA GLY A 74 -5.19 3.97 1.90
C GLY A 74 -4.12 5.05 2.13
N ASP A 75 -4.48 5.98 2.98
CA ASP A 75 -3.65 7.10 3.46
C ASP A 75 -3.05 7.96 2.33
N LEU A 76 -3.89 8.28 1.32
CA LEU A 76 -3.50 9.18 0.24
C LEU A 76 -3.54 10.63 0.69
N VAL A 77 -4.42 10.95 1.64
CA VAL A 77 -4.52 12.24 2.33
C VAL A 77 -4.49 12.03 3.85
N ASP A 78 -4.15 13.08 4.58
CA ASP A 78 -4.20 13.11 6.04
C ASP A 78 -4.89 14.40 6.54
N GLU A 79 -4.94 14.61 7.85
CA GLU A 79 -5.57 15.78 8.46
C GLU A 79 -4.93 17.12 8.04
N TYR A 80 -3.66 17.11 7.65
CA TYR A 80 -2.88 18.32 7.34
C TYR A 80 -2.79 18.60 5.85
N SER A 81 -2.95 17.59 4.98
CA SER A 81 -2.83 17.73 3.53
C SER A 81 -4.11 18.24 2.88
N GLY A 82 -3.98 18.92 1.74
CA GLY A 82 -5.08 19.16 0.80
C GLY A 82 -5.33 17.95 -0.10
N PHE A 83 -6.12 18.19 -1.16
CA PHE A 83 -6.42 17.17 -2.16
C PHE A 83 -5.65 17.41 -3.49
N ASP A 84 -4.92 18.50 -3.61
CA ASP A 84 -4.27 18.88 -4.88
C ASP A 84 -3.32 17.80 -5.39
N GLU A 85 -2.54 17.19 -4.48
CA GLU A 85 -1.55 16.18 -4.81
C GLU A 85 -2.19 14.90 -5.33
N ILE A 86 -3.30 14.47 -4.73
CA ILE A 86 -4.02 13.27 -5.21
C ILE A 86 -4.79 13.57 -6.51
N VAL A 87 -5.40 14.74 -6.62
CA VAL A 87 -6.10 15.16 -7.83
C VAL A 87 -5.14 15.25 -9.03
N ASP A 88 -3.95 15.83 -8.84
CA ASP A 88 -2.92 15.90 -9.88
C ASP A 88 -2.43 14.51 -10.27
N LEU A 89 -2.25 13.61 -9.29
CA LEU A 89 -1.88 12.23 -9.55
C LEU A 89 -2.95 11.52 -10.38
N LEU A 90 -4.23 11.57 -9.97
CA LEU A 90 -5.34 10.92 -10.66
C LEU A 90 -5.50 11.42 -12.11
N LYS A 91 -5.33 12.73 -12.34
CA LYS A 91 -5.29 13.29 -13.70
C LYS A 91 -4.19 12.68 -14.55
N GLY A 92 -3.01 12.49 -13.96
CA GLY A 92 -1.83 11.98 -14.66
C GLY A 92 -1.88 10.49 -15.00
N ILE A 93 -2.67 9.70 -14.26
CA ILE A 93 -2.82 8.24 -14.43
C ILE A 93 -4.22 7.83 -14.91
N LYS A 94 -5.04 8.77 -15.37
CA LYS A 94 -6.47 8.59 -15.71
C LYS A 94 -6.77 7.48 -16.71
N ASP A 95 -5.79 7.09 -17.52
CA ASP A 95 -5.95 6.07 -18.55
C ASP A 95 -5.62 4.64 -18.03
N ILE A 96 -5.22 4.54 -16.76
CA ILE A 96 -4.93 3.26 -16.10
C ILE A 96 -6.09 2.93 -15.15
N PRO A 97 -6.71 1.74 -15.24
CA PRO A 97 -7.73 1.32 -14.28
C PRO A 97 -7.20 1.37 -12.84
N CYS A 98 -7.95 2.02 -11.94
CA CYS A 98 -7.56 2.20 -10.56
C CYS A 98 -8.60 1.64 -9.59
N TYR A 99 -8.14 0.99 -8.52
CA TYR A 99 -8.95 0.44 -7.43
C TYR A 99 -8.45 0.99 -6.10
N TYR A 100 -9.36 1.28 -5.17
CA TYR A 100 -9.01 1.98 -3.94
C TYR A 100 -9.76 1.44 -2.72
N VAL A 101 -9.05 1.40 -1.59
CA VAL A 101 -9.59 1.26 -0.24
C VAL A 101 -9.10 2.41 0.62
N LEU A 102 -9.93 2.87 1.57
CA LEU A 102 -9.60 3.94 2.50
C LEU A 102 -8.62 3.45 3.56
N GLY A 103 -7.68 4.32 3.95
CA GLY A 103 -6.84 4.16 5.13
C GLY A 103 -7.44 4.83 6.37
N ASN A 104 -6.72 4.76 7.47
CA ASN A 104 -7.19 5.34 8.73
C ASN A 104 -7.19 6.88 8.71
N HIS A 105 -6.30 7.50 7.96
CA HIS A 105 -6.25 8.98 7.88
C HIS A 105 -7.42 9.57 7.12
N GLU A 106 -7.89 8.98 6.03
CA GLU A 106 -9.10 9.44 5.36
C GLU A 106 -10.33 9.39 6.28
N ILE A 107 -10.42 8.33 7.09
CA ILE A 107 -11.55 8.13 8.00
C ILE A 107 -11.47 9.10 9.19
N SER A 108 -10.33 9.15 9.87
CA SER A 108 -10.17 9.93 11.11
C SER A 108 -10.12 11.44 10.90
N SER A 109 -9.67 11.90 9.72
CA SER A 109 -9.59 13.34 9.40
C SER A 109 -10.91 13.96 8.95
N GLY A 110 -11.99 13.17 8.82
CA GLY A 110 -13.27 13.62 8.28
C GLY A 110 -13.26 13.93 6.79
N LYS A 111 -12.26 13.40 6.04
CA LYS A 111 -12.12 13.61 4.59
C LYS A 111 -12.69 12.48 3.74
N LYS A 112 -13.30 11.48 4.36
CA LYS A 112 -13.80 10.27 3.71
C LYS A 112 -14.75 10.61 2.55
N GLU A 113 -15.78 11.41 2.79
CA GLU A 113 -16.82 11.73 1.80
C GLU A 113 -16.20 12.48 0.61
N THR A 114 -15.39 13.50 0.88
CA THR A 114 -14.69 14.25 -0.19
C THR A 114 -13.76 13.37 -0.99
N MET A 115 -13.07 12.43 -0.34
CA MET A 115 -12.18 11.48 -1.02
C MET A 115 -12.98 10.55 -1.94
N ILE A 116 -14.13 10.05 -1.48
CA ILE A 116 -15.05 9.23 -2.29
C ILE A 116 -15.54 10.01 -3.51
N GLU A 117 -15.89 11.29 -3.36
CA GLU A 117 -16.32 12.15 -4.46
C GLU A 117 -15.21 12.28 -5.52
N PHE A 118 -13.97 12.58 -5.12
CA PHE A 118 -12.84 12.65 -6.06
C PHE A 118 -12.58 11.31 -6.74
N MET A 119 -12.58 10.21 -6.00
CA MET A 119 -12.37 8.89 -6.59
C MET A 119 -13.42 8.59 -7.66
N ASN A 120 -14.69 8.89 -7.39
CA ASN A 120 -15.78 8.73 -8.36
C ASN A 120 -15.60 9.66 -9.57
N GLN A 121 -15.22 10.92 -9.36
CA GLN A 121 -14.98 11.89 -10.44
C GLN A 121 -13.87 11.43 -11.41
N TYR A 122 -12.86 10.73 -10.90
CA TYR A 122 -11.75 10.21 -11.72
C TYR A 122 -11.90 8.71 -12.06
N HIS A 123 -13.11 8.16 -11.92
CA HIS A 123 -13.46 6.79 -12.27
C HIS A 123 -12.62 5.72 -11.57
N VAL A 124 -12.16 6.00 -10.35
CA VAL A 124 -11.51 5.02 -9.49
C VAL A 124 -12.55 4.11 -8.85
N CYS A 125 -12.37 2.81 -8.97
CA CYS A 125 -13.27 1.82 -8.37
C CYS A 125 -13.03 1.71 -6.86
N LEU A 126 -14.03 2.09 -6.06
CA LEU A 126 -14.00 1.94 -4.61
C LEU A 126 -14.37 0.51 -4.23
N LEU A 127 -13.48 -0.16 -3.51
CA LEU A 127 -13.65 -1.56 -3.11
C LEU A 127 -14.09 -1.74 -1.65
N GLY A 128 -14.39 -0.67 -0.92
CA GLY A 128 -14.77 -0.77 0.49
C GLY A 128 -15.82 -1.86 0.74
N GLN A 129 -15.46 -2.94 1.46
CA GLN A 129 -16.26 -4.13 1.79
C GLN A 129 -16.87 -4.84 0.56
N LYS A 130 -16.18 -4.82 -0.58
CA LYS A 130 -16.68 -5.43 -1.83
C LYS A 130 -15.58 -6.22 -2.52
N THR A 131 -16.00 -7.12 -3.39
CA THR A 131 -15.13 -7.76 -4.38
C THR A 131 -15.46 -7.22 -5.77
N ASN A 132 -14.45 -7.23 -6.65
CA ASN A 132 -14.60 -6.91 -8.07
C ASN A 132 -13.80 -7.92 -8.88
N MET A 133 -14.46 -8.58 -9.83
CA MET A 133 -13.80 -9.44 -10.81
C MET A 133 -13.30 -8.57 -11.96
N ILE A 134 -11.99 -8.60 -12.20
CA ILE A 134 -11.38 -7.91 -13.32
C ILE A 134 -10.79 -8.92 -14.30
N GLU A 135 -10.76 -8.57 -15.57
CA GLU A 135 -10.15 -9.37 -16.61
C GLU A 135 -9.12 -8.50 -17.34
N ILE A 136 -7.88 -8.92 -17.33
CA ILE A 136 -6.77 -8.27 -18.01
C ILE A 136 -6.20 -9.28 -19.01
N TYR A 137 -6.29 -8.95 -20.28
CA TYR A 137 -6.05 -9.91 -21.38
C TYR A 137 -6.99 -11.13 -21.22
N ASP A 138 -6.45 -12.31 -20.98
CA ASP A 138 -7.18 -13.58 -20.74
C ASP A 138 -7.07 -14.07 -19.30
N THR A 139 -6.55 -13.23 -18.40
CA THR A 139 -6.38 -13.56 -16.99
C THR A 139 -7.42 -12.86 -16.14
N LYS A 140 -8.16 -13.64 -15.37
CA LYS A 140 -9.12 -13.13 -14.37
C LYS A 140 -8.44 -12.98 -13.02
N LEU A 141 -8.69 -11.84 -12.35
CA LEU A 141 -8.28 -11.59 -10.99
C LEU A 141 -9.51 -11.20 -10.16
N LEU A 142 -9.60 -11.70 -8.93
CA LEU A 142 -10.57 -11.24 -7.95
C LEU A 142 -9.89 -10.22 -7.05
N LEU A 143 -10.33 -8.97 -7.09
CA LEU A 143 -9.91 -7.94 -6.14
C LEU A 143 -10.96 -7.86 -5.03
N GLY A 144 -10.55 -8.07 -3.77
CA GLY A 144 -11.32 -7.74 -2.58
C GLY A 144 -10.79 -6.46 -1.96
N GLY A 145 -11.62 -5.68 -1.30
CA GLY A 145 -11.17 -4.48 -0.61
C GLY A 145 -11.85 -4.29 0.74
N MET A 146 -11.04 -3.93 1.72
CA MET A 146 -11.49 -3.54 3.05
C MET A 146 -10.99 -2.13 3.36
N ASP A 147 -11.91 -1.22 3.60
CA ASP A 147 -11.56 0.07 4.20
C ASP A 147 -11.01 -0.15 5.61
N ASP A 148 -10.20 0.78 6.11
CA ASP A 148 -9.56 0.63 7.41
C ASP A 148 -10.58 0.33 8.51
N CYS A 149 -10.17 -0.49 9.49
CA CYS A 149 -11.03 -0.93 10.59
C CYS A 149 -11.57 0.22 11.44
N PHE A 150 -10.97 1.40 11.39
CA PHE A 150 -11.48 2.60 12.07
C PHE A 150 -12.90 3.02 11.61
N GLN A 151 -13.36 2.57 10.44
CA GLN A 151 -14.74 2.82 10.03
C GLN A 151 -15.80 2.24 10.97
N TYR A 152 -15.44 1.23 11.77
CA TYR A 152 -16.34 0.60 12.76
C TYR A 152 -16.20 1.21 14.15
N GLY A 153 -15.23 2.12 14.35
CA GLY A 153 -14.79 2.55 15.68
C GLY A 153 -15.66 3.58 16.39
N GLU A 154 -16.64 4.20 15.72
CA GLU A 154 -17.45 5.25 16.34
C GLU A 154 -18.25 4.71 17.53
N GLY A 155 -17.88 5.15 18.75
CA GLY A 155 -18.54 4.76 20.00
C GLY A 155 -18.22 3.34 20.49
N LYS A 156 -17.26 2.65 19.91
CA LYS A 156 -16.87 1.27 20.25
C LYS A 156 -15.43 1.19 20.77
N ASP A 157 -15.11 0.10 21.47
CA ASP A 157 -13.72 -0.19 21.80
C ASP A 157 -12.98 -0.85 20.61
N TYR A 158 -11.66 -0.92 20.70
CA TYR A 158 -10.81 -1.45 19.62
C TYR A 158 -11.15 -2.91 19.27
N ARG A 159 -11.57 -3.73 20.22
CA ARG A 159 -11.87 -5.14 20.00
C ARG A 159 -13.18 -5.30 19.25
N GLU A 160 -14.22 -4.54 19.62
CA GLU A 160 -15.51 -4.60 18.96
C GLU A 160 -15.40 -4.28 17.46
N TYR A 161 -14.69 -3.23 17.06
CA TYR A 161 -14.61 -2.92 15.65
C TYR A 161 -13.71 -3.88 14.87
N LEU A 162 -12.73 -4.53 15.52
CA LEU A 162 -11.98 -5.61 14.86
C LEU A 162 -12.84 -6.85 14.62
N GLU A 163 -13.80 -7.17 15.48
CA GLU A 163 -14.74 -8.25 15.25
C GLU A 163 -15.60 -7.99 14.01
N TYR A 164 -16.16 -6.79 13.85
CA TYR A 164 -16.90 -6.42 12.63
C TYR A 164 -16.00 -6.45 11.39
N PHE A 165 -14.79 -5.97 11.51
CA PHE A 165 -13.83 -6.01 10.40
C PHE A 165 -13.54 -7.47 9.99
N GLU A 166 -13.31 -8.36 10.95
CA GLU A 166 -13.08 -9.78 10.70
C GLU A 166 -14.29 -10.43 10.03
N GLU A 167 -15.51 -10.15 10.50
CA GLU A 167 -16.74 -10.66 9.90
C GLU A 167 -16.84 -10.26 8.42
N ASP A 168 -16.63 -8.98 8.09
CA ASP A 168 -16.68 -8.51 6.71
C ASP A 168 -15.58 -9.11 5.84
N VAL A 169 -14.35 -9.21 6.32
CA VAL A 169 -13.25 -9.89 5.63
C VAL A 169 -13.61 -11.35 5.33
N GLN A 170 -14.23 -12.05 6.30
CA GLN A 170 -14.68 -13.44 6.10
C GLN A 170 -15.80 -13.54 5.05
N GLN A 171 -16.71 -12.56 4.98
CA GLN A 171 -17.75 -12.53 3.93
C GLN A 171 -17.13 -12.36 2.54
N LEU A 172 -16.11 -11.49 2.40
CA LEU A 172 -15.37 -11.35 1.14
C LEU A 172 -14.64 -12.66 0.78
N SER A 173 -14.01 -13.29 1.77
CA SER A 173 -13.27 -14.53 1.58
C SER A 173 -14.14 -15.68 1.04
N LYS A 174 -15.43 -15.74 1.39
CA LYS A 174 -16.37 -16.73 0.84
C LYS A 174 -16.63 -16.58 -0.66
N GLN A 175 -16.30 -15.42 -1.24
CA GLN A 175 -16.48 -15.16 -2.68
C GLN A 175 -15.25 -15.56 -3.51
N VAL A 176 -14.17 -15.99 -2.85
CA VAL A 176 -12.93 -16.42 -3.52
C VAL A 176 -13.16 -17.74 -4.25
N ASN A 177 -12.92 -17.73 -5.54
CA ASN A 177 -12.85 -18.94 -6.34
C ASN A 177 -11.41 -19.48 -6.34
N PRO A 178 -11.16 -20.74 -5.94
CA PRO A 178 -9.80 -21.29 -5.87
C PRO A 178 -9.06 -21.33 -7.20
N ASP A 179 -9.77 -21.30 -8.33
CA ASP A 179 -9.16 -21.31 -9.68
C ASP A 179 -8.76 -19.91 -10.19
N ILE A 180 -9.16 -18.84 -9.48
CA ILE A 180 -8.89 -17.46 -9.84
C ILE A 180 -7.93 -16.86 -8.83
N TYR A 181 -6.87 -16.15 -9.31
CA TYR A 181 -5.97 -15.47 -8.40
C TYR A 181 -6.68 -14.32 -7.70
N SER A 182 -6.58 -14.29 -6.38
CA SER A 182 -7.34 -13.36 -5.55
C SER A 182 -6.43 -12.47 -4.70
N ILE A 183 -6.74 -11.16 -4.68
CA ILE A 183 -5.97 -10.13 -3.98
C ILE A 183 -6.91 -9.38 -3.05
N LEU A 184 -6.54 -9.28 -1.77
CA LEU A 184 -7.22 -8.42 -0.80
C LEU A 184 -6.43 -7.13 -0.60
N LEU A 185 -7.06 -5.99 -0.81
CA LEU A 185 -6.53 -4.69 -0.43
C LEU A 185 -7.00 -4.36 0.98
N SER A 186 -6.07 -4.14 1.89
CA SER A 186 -6.38 -3.78 3.28
C SER A 186 -5.22 -3.01 3.90
N HIS A 187 -5.51 -1.83 4.45
CA HIS A 187 -4.48 -0.85 4.76
C HIS A 187 -3.48 -1.31 5.84
N ARG A 188 -3.94 -2.00 6.92
CA ARG A 188 -3.08 -2.37 8.07
C ARG A 188 -2.41 -3.73 7.92
N PRO A 189 -1.07 -3.81 7.92
CA PRO A 189 -0.36 -5.08 7.86
C PRO A 189 -0.39 -5.87 9.18
N SER A 190 -0.73 -5.22 10.30
CA SER A 190 -0.76 -5.84 11.63
C SER A 190 -1.90 -6.85 11.84
N LEU A 191 -2.91 -6.87 10.95
CA LEU A 191 -4.10 -7.72 11.07
C LEU A 191 -3.90 -9.14 10.50
N THR A 192 -2.68 -9.67 10.56
CA THR A 192 -2.34 -10.98 9.98
C THR A 192 -3.17 -12.14 10.53
N ASP A 193 -3.55 -12.12 11.81
CA ASP A 193 -4.39 -13.15 12.43
C ASP A 193 -5.77 -13.25 11.75
N ILE A 194 -6.27 -12.16 11.18
CA ILE A 194 -7.49 -12.13 10.39
C ILE A 194 -7.20 -12.60 8.96
N TYR A 195 -6.13 -12.11 8.34
CA TYR A 195 -5.79 -12.43 6.96
C TYR A 195 -5.46 -13.90 6.75
N GLU A 196 -4.78 -14.54 7.71
CA GLU A 196 -4.46 -15.96 7.66
C GLU A 196 -5.69 -16.88 7.66
N LYS A 197 -6.85 -16.38 8.07
CA LYS A 197 -8.12 -17.12 8.03
C LYS A 197 -8.88 -16.96 6.70
N THR A 198 -8.36 -16.18 5.76
CA THR A 198 -9.00 -15.90 4.46
C THR A 198 -8.49 -16.79 3.35
N SER A 199 -9.26 -16.95 2.28
CA SER A 199 -8.88 -17.71 1.09
C SER A 199 -8.15 -16.87 0.02
N PHE A 200 -7.86 -15.59 0.30
CA PHE A 200 -7.12 -14.75 -0.64
C PHE A 200 -5.68 -15.23 -0.82
N ASP A 201 -5.17 -15.18 -2.06
CA ASP A 201 -3.80 -15.60 -2.38
C ASP A 201 -2.76 -14.54 -1.93
N LEU A 202 -3.10 -13.26 -2.07
CA LEU A 202 -2.25 -12.12 -1.74
C LEU A 202 -3.03 -11.06 -0.97
N ILE A 203 -2.43 -10.53 0.08
CA ILE A 203 -2.89 -9.33 0.78
C ILE A 203 -1.92 -8.19 0.44
N ILE A 204 -2.43 -6.99 0.15
CA ILE A 204 -1.62 -5.80 -0.09
C ILE A 204 -1.97 -4.75 0.96
N SER A 205 -0.95 -4.28 1.69
CA SER A 205 -1.08 -3.30 2.77
C SER A 205 -0.08 -2.16 2.67
N GLY A 206 -0.33 -1.08 3.41
CA GLY A 206 0.54 0.07 3.61
C GLY A 206 0.83 0.32 5.09
N HIS A 207 0.48 1.53 5.59
CA HIS A 207 0.43 1.94 7.00
C HIS A 207 1.75 1.94 7.79
N ALA A 208 2.62 0.98 7.58
CA ALA A 208 3.85 0.80 8.37
C ALA A 208 4.98 1.76 7.99
N HIS A 209 4.87 2.48 6.86
CA HIS A 209 5.88 3.41 6.33
C HIS A 209 7.31 2.83 6.30
N GLY A 210 7.42 1.53 6.09
CA GLY A 210 8.70 0.83 6.11
C GLY A 210 9.39 0.82 7.47
N GLY A 211 8.67 1.10 8.57
CA GLY A 211 9.21 1.16 9.91
C GLY A 211 10.15 2.32 10.15
N GLN A 212 10.01 3.45 9.45
CA GLN A 212 10.77 4.70 9.51
C GLN A 212 12.27 4.52 9.24
N TRP A 213 13.01 3.83 10.10
CA TRP A 213 14.45 3.58 9.98
C TRP A 213 14.72 2.10 9.81
N ARG A 214 15.54 1.77 8.85
CA ARG A 214 15.93 0.40 8.51
C ARG A 214 17.44 0.26 8.52
N ILE A 215 17.91 -0.94 8.72
CA ILE A 215 19.30 -1.33 8.45
C ILE A 215 19.22 -2.58 7.58
N PRO A 216 19.64 -2.52 6.31
CA PRO A 216 19.55 -3.66 5.40
C PRO A 216 20.12 -4.94 6.04
N TYR A 217 19.38 -6.03 5.93
CA TYR A 217 19.69 -7.36 6.49
C TYR A 217 19.70 -7.48 8.02
N ILE A 218 19.63 -6.36 8.79
CA ILE A 218 19.72 -6.36 10.26
C ILE A 218 18.40 -5.92 10.89
N LEU A 219 17.84 -4.81 10.41
CA LEU A 219 16.65 -4.19 10.99
C LEU A 219 15.61 -3.91 9.89
N ASN A 220 14.50 -4.65 9.92
CA ASN A 220 13.43 -4.48 8.96
C ASN A 220 12.63 -3.18 9.15
N GLY A 221 12.58 -2.66 10.36
CA GLY A 221 11.96 -1.39 10.72
C GLY A 221 12.20 -1.09 12.19
N LEU A 222 12.36 0.19 12.53
CA LEU A 222 12.53 0.60 13.93
C LEU A 222 11.19 0.75 14.63
N TYR A 223 10.22 1.36 13.97
CA TYR A 223 8.91 1.66 14.56
C TYR A 223 7.83 1.70 13.48
N ALA A 224 6.70 1.06 13.74
CA ALA A 224 5.49 1.22 12.94
C ALA A 224 4.27 1.44 13.84
N PRO A 225 3.23 2.15 13.36
CA PRO A 225 1.95 2.21 14.05
C PRO A 225 1.43 0.79 14.33
N ASP A 226 0.64 0.62 15.38
CA ASP A 226 0.04 -0.63 15.86
C ASP A 226 1.03 -1.69 16.37
N GLU A 227 2.23 -1.82 15.80
CA GLU A 227 3.24 -2.80 16.20
C GLU A 227 4.32 -2.23 17.15
N GLY A 228 4.49 -0.90 17.20
CA GLY A 228 5.48 -0.24 18.04
C GLY A 228 6.92 -0.44 17.55
N LEU A 229 7.84 -0.71 18.49
CA LEU A 229 9.26 -0.93 18.20
C LEU A 229 9.52 -2.32 17.59
N PHE A 230 10.37 -2.34 16.56
CA PHE A 230 10.79 -3.55 15.84
C PHE A 230 9.62 -4.31 15.19
N PRO A 231 8.82 -3.62 14.36
CA PRO A 231 7.64 -4.21 13.74
C PRO A 231 7.99 -5.44 12.89
N ARG A 232 7.13 -6.44 12.95
CA ARG A 232 7.27 -7.66 12.15
C ARG A 232 7.02 -7.39 10.67
N PHE A 233 6.03 -6.54 10.35
CA PHE A 233 5.54 -6.30 9.00
C PHE A 233 5.76 -4.86 8.53
N ALA A 234 7.02 -4.39 8.51
CA ALA A 234 7.34 -3.00 8.19
C ALA A 234 7.35 -2.67 6.69
N GLY A 235 7.68 -3.63 5.83
CA GLY A 235 7.74 -3.42 4.38
C GLY A 235 8.47 -4.54 3.67
N GLY A 236 7.87 -5.04 2.59
CA GLY A 236 8.38 -6.19 1.85
C GLY A 236 7.30 -7.22 1.56
N MET A 237 7.71 -8.36 1.03
CA MET A 237 6.86 -9.53 0.80
C MET A 237 7.09 -10.54 1.92
N TYR A 238 6.02 -10.99 2.56
CA TYR A 238 6.03 -11.96 3.63
C TYR A 238 5.19 -13.18 3.25
N GLN A 239 5.65 -14.36 3.65
CA GLN A 239 4.84 -15.57 3.60
C GLN A 239 4.09 -15.68 4.92
N LEU A 240 2.77 -15.71 4.87
CA LEU A 240 1.90 -16.10 5.97
C LEU A 240 1.67 -17.61 5.92
N SER A 241 0.63 -18.14 6.58
CA SER A 241 0.37 -19.59 6.62
C SER A 241 0.19 -20.19 5.22
N HIS A 242 -0.76 -19.68 4.44
CA HIS A 242 -1.05 -20.15 3.07
C HIS A 242 -1.14 -19.05 2.03
N ASN A 243 -1.20 -17.79 2.46
CA ASN A 243 -1.24 -16.61 1.60
C ASN A 243 0.02 -15.76 1.74
N GLN A 244 0.15 -14.74 0.92
CA GLN A 244 1.26 -13.79 0.98
C GLN A 244 0.76 -12.42 1.44
N LEU A 245 1.62 -11.67 2.14
CA LEU A 245 1.39 -10.29 2.51
C LEU A 245 2.46 -9.41 1.88
N LEU A 246 2.04 -8.48 1.05
CA LEU A 246 2.89 -7.40 0.54
C LEU A 246 2.61 -6.13 1.35
N VAL A 247 3.64 -5.62 1.99
CA VAL A 247 3.57 -4.34 2.70
C VAL A 247 4.37 -3.29 1.94
N GLY A 248 3.68 -2.29 1.39
CA GLY A 248 4.28 -1.13 0.77
C GLY A 248 4.92 -0.23 1.83
N ARG A 249 6.07 0.38 1.50
CA ARG A 249 6.71 1.35 2.40
C ARG A 249 6.11 2.76 2.30
N GLY A 250 5.13 2.91 1.42
CA GLY A 250 4.42 4.17 1.23
C GLY A 250 5.23 5.25 0.53
N LEU A 251 4.52 6.28 0.10
CA LEU A 251 5.07 7.42 -0.65
C LEU A 251 5.32 8.65 0.23
N VAL A 252 4.93 8.65 1.51
CA VAL A 252 5.09 9.80 2.39
C VAL A 252 6.56 10.18 2.59
N LYS A 253 6.83 11.49 2.56
CA LYS A 253 8.10 12.09 3.02
C LYS A 253 7.88 12.67 4.40
N ASN A 254 8.49 12.05 5.39
CA ASN A 254 8.35 12.49 6.78
C ASN A 254 9.27 13.66 7.11
N ILE A 255 8.88 14.48 8.10
CA ILE A 255 9.74 15.51 8.69
C ILE A 255 11.01 14.88 9.25
N ILE A 256 10.90 13.75 9.96
CA ILE A 256 12.03 12.94 10.38
C ILE A 256 12.46 12.09 9.17
N PRO A 257 13.71 12.27 8.67
CA PRO A 257 14.19 11.51 7.50
C PRO A 257 14.06 10.01 7.69
N ARG A 258 13.65 9.34 6.63
CA ARG A 258 13.57 7.87 6.55
C ARG A 258 14.95 7.31 6.24
N PHE A 259 15.57 6.56 7.15
CA PHE A 259 16.92 6.00 6.95
C PHE A 259 16.88 4.64 6.27
N PHE A 260 17.63 4.46 5.18
CA PHE A 260 17.66 3.26 4.33
C PHE A 260 16.25 2.77 3.93
N ASN A 261 15.31 3.68 3.92
CA ASN A 261 13.90 3.43 3.74
C ASN A 261 13.28 4.47 2.79
N PRO A 262 13.74 4.56 1.53
CA PRO A 262 13.19 5.53 0.58
C PRO A 262 11.71 5.24 0.33
N PRO A 263 10.88 6.28 0.10
CA PRO A 263 9.52 6.11 -0.39
C PRO A 263 9.50 5.25 -1.65
N GLU A 264 8.46 4.43 -1.85
CA GLU A 264 8.43 3.53 -2.98
C GLU A 264 7.07 3.48 -3.70
N PHE A 265 7.14 3.43 -5.02
CA PHE A 265 6.09 2.91 -5.87
C PHE A 265 6.36 1.42 -6.10
N VAL A 266 5.42 0.57 -5.72
CA VAL A 266 5.60 -0.87 -5.87
C VAL A 266 5.02 -1.34 -7.21
N VAL A 267 5.72 -2.27 -7.86
CA VAL A 267 5.27 -2.97 -9.06
C VAL A 267 5.30 -4.47 -8.79
N ILE A 268 4.20 -5.15 -9.06
CA ILE A 268 4.08 -6.61 -8.97
C ILE A 268 4.02 -7.15 -10.39
N ASP A 269 5.08 -7.85 -10.80
CA ASP A 269 5.11 -8.61 -12.05
C ASP A 269 4.54 -10.01 -11.77
N MET A 270 3.34 -10.29 -12.27
CA MET A 270 2.64 -11.58 -12.11
C MET A 270 2.74 -12.38 -13.41
N LYS A 271 3.01 -13.68 -13.30
CA LYS A 271 3.12 -14.55 -14.46
C LYS A 271 2.83 -16.02 -14.15
N ASN A 272 2.68 -16.83 -15.17
CA ASN A 272 2.56 -18.27 -15.02
C ASN A 272 3.84 -18.89 -14.44
N ASN A 273 3.70 -20.06 -13.82
CA ASN A 273 4.85 -20.81 -13.27
C ASN A 273 5.83 -21.24 -14.36
N GLU A 274 5.33 -21.49 -15.59
CA GLU A 274 6.09 -22.04 -16.72
C GLU A 274 6.79 -20.96 -17.56
N SER A 275 6.53 -19.67 -17.29
CA SER A 275 7.07 -18.53 -18.03
C SER A 275 8.22 -17.79 -17.33
#